data_dc8113abfb6b8433782f525ae1804950
#
_entry.id   dc8113abfb6b8433782f525ae1804950
#
_cell.length_a   1.000
_cell.length_b   1.000
_cell.length_c   1.000
_cell.angle_alpha   90.00
_cell.angle_beta   90.00
_cell.angle_gamma   90.00
#
_symmetry.space_group_name_H-M   'P 1'
#
loop_
_entity.id
_entity.type
_entity.pdbx_description
1 polymer ?
#
loop_
_entity_poly.entity_id
_entity_poly.type
_entity_poly.pdbx_seq_one_letter_code
_entity_poly.pdbx_strand_id
1 'polypeptide(L)'
;MTFQVEADRRMYEELHVDGGVTNNAFFLPLNVGLASYLKELGLQIKLTMYVIRNSRSAPAWESVKNKALSIARRSIDTLGKNSTTGDLHKLYTFTQINGAGYRITSVPSSFNEPEKELFDPVYQRKLYQVGYDIGLNGIEWETTPPGL
;
A
#
# COMPACT_ATOMS: atom_id res chain seq x y z
N MET A 1 -9.74 18.30 4.26
CA MET A 1 -9.18 19.54 4.86
C MET A 1 -9.09 20.58 3.77
N THR A 2 -9.55 21.81 4.01
CA THR A 2 -9.56 22.87 3.01
C THR A 2 -8.50 23.90 3.39
N PHE A 3 -7.72 24.34 2.42
CA PHE A 3 -6.64 25.31 2.59
C PHE A 3 -6.83 26.50 1.64
N GLN A 4 -6.42 27.68 2.09
CA GLN A 4 -6.33 28.87 1.25
C GLN A 4 -4.96 28.87 0.59
N VAL A 5 -4.94 28.83 -0.73
CA VAL A 5 -3.69 28.82 -1.54
C VAL A 5 -3.67 30.03 -2.45
N GLU A 6 -2.56 30.77 -2.46
CA GLU A 6 -2.35 31.88 -3.39
C GLU A 6 -1.64 31.34 -4.65
N ALA A 7 -2.29 31.50 -5.81
CA ALA A 7 -1.70 31.25 -7.11
C ALA A 7 -2.07 32.40 -8.07
N ASP A 8 -1.11 32.87 -8.85
CA ASP A 8 -1.27 33.96 -9.81
C ASP A 8 -1.90 35.25 -9.21
N ARG A 9 -1.52 35.59 -7.97
CA ARG A 9 -2.06 36.74 -7.17
C ARG A 9 -3.56 36.62 -6.89
N ARG A 10 -4.11 35.42 -6.88
CA ARG A 10 -5.48 35.13 -6.49
C ARG A 10 -5.51 34.08 -5.40
N MET A 11 -6.47 34.20 -4.49
CA MET A 11 -6.71 33.22 -3.44
C MET A 11 -7.70 32.17 -3.95
N TYR A 12 -7.32 30.91 -3.75
CA TYR A 12 -8.16 29.76 -4.06
C TYR A 12 -8.36 28.92 -2.81
N GLU A 13 -9.52 28.27 -2.75
CA GLU A 13 -9.81 27.29 -1.72
C GLU A 13 -9.55 25.90 -2.31
N GLU A 14 -8.55 25.17 -1.77
CA GLU A 14 -8.18 23.85 -2.24
C GLU A 14 -8.59 22.79 -1.22
N LEU A 15 -9.25 21.73 -1.69
CA LEU A 15 -9.56 20.55 -0.90
C LEU A 15 -8.41 19.55 -0.98
N HIS A 16 -7.70 19.36 0.14
CA HIS A 16 -6.66 18.37 0.24
C HIS A 16 -7.21 17.05 0.77
N VAL A 17 -6.85 15.97 0.10
CA VAL A 17 -7.20 14.60 0.45
C VAL A 17 -5.94 13.78 0.72
N ASP A 18 -6.11 12.59 1.31
CA ASP A 18 -5.01 11.67 1.54
C ASP A 18 -4.32 11.28 0.21
N GLY A 19 -2.98 11.25 0.22
CA GLY A 19 -2.18 10.85 -0.95
C GLY A 19 -2.46 9.42 -1.44
N GLY A 20 -2.97 8.55 -0.58
CA GLY A 20 -3.42 7.21 -0.92
C GLY A 20 -4.56 7.16 -1.93
N VAL A 21 -5.26 8.29 -2.16
CA VAL A 21 -6.26 8.40 -3.24
C VAL A 21 -5.60 8.26 -4.63
N THR A 22 -4.35 8.68 -4.76
CA THR A 22 -3.60 8.62 -6.02
C THR A 22 -2.58 7.49 -6.08
N ASN A 23 -1.82 7.28 -5.00
CA ASN A 23 -0.82 6.21 -4.88
C ASN A 23 -0.78 5.69 -3.44
N ASN A 24 -1.11 4.41 -3.26
CA ASN A 24 -1.07 3.75 -1.96
C ASN A 24 0.34 3.23 -1.60
N ALA A 25 1.15 2.93 -2.61
CA ALA A 25 2.54 2.53 -2.44
C ALA A 25 3.41 3.21 -3.50
N PHE A 26 4.35 4.02 -3.05
CA PHE A 26 5.25 4.77 -3.90
C PHE A 26 6.70 4.62 -3.41
N PHE A 27 7.63 4.46 -4.35
CA PHE A 27 9.06 4.46 -4.04
C PHE A 27 9.81 5.42 -4.96
N LEU A 28 10.02 5.04 -6.23
CA LEU A 28 10.68 5.85 -7.25
C LEU A 28 9.94 5.69 -8.58
N PRO A 29 10.04 6.67 -9.49
CA PRO A 29 9.55 6.51 -10.85
C PRO A 29 10.20 5.31 -11.53
N LEU A 30 9.45 4.55 -12.33
CA LEU A 30 9.93 3.33 -13.01
C LEU A 30 11.10 3.57 -13.96
N ASN A 31 11.25 4.79 -14.46
CA ASN A 31 12.31 5.20 -15.37
C ASN A 31 13.65 5.51 -14.67
N VAL A 32 13.70 5.44 -13.35
CA VAL A 32 14.96 5.63 -12.62
C VAL A 32 15.76 4.34 -12.68
N GLY A 33 16.86 4.37 -13.44
CA GLY A 33 17.82 3.26 -13.56
C GLY A 33 18.76 3.19 -12.35
N LEU A 34 18.24 2.76 -11.19
CA LEU A 34 19.04 2.67 -9.96
C LEU A 34 20.25 1.77 -10.11
N ALA A 35 20.12 0.64 -10.82
CA ALA A 35 21.23 -0.28 -11.10
C ALA A 35 22.33 0.39 -11.93
N SER A 36 21.97 1.16 -12.94
CA SER A 36 22.91 1.91 -13.78
C SER A 36 23.65 2.97 -12.96
N TYR A 37 22.93 3.72 -12.14
CA TYR A 37 23.49 4.75 -11.26
C TYR A 37 24.49 4.16 -10.25
N LEU A 38 24.16 3.05 -9.61
CA LEU A 38 25.09 2.35 -8.70
C LEU A 38 26.33 1.85 -9.40
N LYS A 39 26.19 1.36 -10.64
CA LYS A 39 27.33 0.91 -11.45
C LYS A 39 28.26 2.07 -11.82
N GLU A 40 27.71 3.24 -12.17
CA GLU A 40 28.51 4.46 -12.43
C GLU A 40 29.30 4.91 -11.21
N LEU A 41 28.75 4.70 -10.00
CA LEU A 41 29.45 4.97 -8.75
C LEU A 41 30.48 3.89 -8.37
N GLY A 42 30.67 2.85 -9.20
CA GLY A 42 31.54 1.72 -8.90
C GLY A 42 31.05 0.82 -7.78
N LEU A 43 29.78 0.92 -7.39
CA LEU A 43 29.20 0.18 -6.29
C LEU A 43 28.55 -1.13 -6.80
N GLN A 44 29.03 -2.27 -6.28
CA GLN A 44 28.42 -3.58 -6.50
C GLN A 44 27.54 -3.96 -5.30
N ILE A 45 26.34 -3.39 -5.23
CA ILE A 45 25.44 -3.61 -4.11
C ILE A 45 24.25 -4.46 -4.58
N LYS A 46 23.94 -5.51 -3.83
CA LYS A 46 22.71 -6.29 -4.03
C LYS A 46 21.58 -5.62 -3.26
N LEU A 47 20.65 -5.04 -4.01
CA LEU A 47 19.49 -4.39 -3.42
C LEU A 47 18.37 -5.39 -3.17
N THR A 48 17.59 -5.18 -2.10
CA THR A 48 16.34 -5.88 -1.84
C THR A 48 15.32 -4.89 -1.31
N MET A 49 14.16 -4.85 -1.94
CA MET A 49 13.02 -4.07 -1.50
C MET A 49 12.16 -4.90 -0.55
N TYR A 50 11.91 -4.40 0.63
CA TYR A 50 10.99 -4.98 1.60
C TYR A 50 9.73 -4.15 1.69
N VAL A 51 8.59 -4.78 1.48
CA VAL A 51 7.27 -4.15 1.51
C VAL A 51 6.47 -4.74 2.68
N ILE A 52 6.07 -3.92 3.63
CA ILE A 52 5.18 -4.30 4.72
C ILE A 52 3.82 -3.66 4.45
N ARG A 53 2.83 -4.47 4.11
CA ARG A 53 1.48 -4.00 3.82
C ARG A 53 0.60 -4.08 5.05
N ASN A 54 0.15 -2.93 5.55
CA ASN A 54 -0.77 -2.86 6.68
C ASN A 54 -2.24 -3.09 6.24
N SER A 55 -2.46 -4.11 5.43
CA SER A 55 -3.80 -4.57 5.05
C SER A 55 -3.74 -6.01 4.55
N ARG A 56 -4.89 -6.68 4.49
CA ARG A 56 -4.99 -8.04 3.95
C ARG A 56 -4.88 -8.02 2.43
N SER A 57 -4.19 -9.01 1.87
CA SER A 57 -4.09 -9.20 0.41
C SER A 57 -5.33 -9.91 -0.15
N ALA A 58 -6.00 -10.74 0.65
CA ALA A 58 -7.17 -11.48 0.23
C ALA A 58 -8.40 -10.56 0.01
N PRO A 59 -9.27 -10.90 -0.98
CA PRO A 59 -10.55 -10.23 -1.15
C PRO A 59 -11.41 -10.37 0.11
N ALA A 60 -12.03 -9.27 0.56
CA ALA A 60 -13.00 -9.31 1.64
C ALA A 60 -14.40 -9.44 1.04
N TRP A 61 -15.10 -10.54 1.39
CA TRP A 61 -16.51 -10.64 1.09
C TRP A 61 -17.31 -9.73 2.04
N GLU A 62 -18.23 -8.96 1.49
CA GLU A 62 -19.10 -8.08 2.25
C GLU A 62 -20.46 -8.03 1.59
N SER A 63 -21.52 -8.23 2.38
CA SER A 63 -22.89 -8.08 1.91
C SER A 63 -23.23 -6.59 1.77
N VAL A 64 -23.58 -6.17 0.57
CA VAL A 64 -23.90 -4.77 0.27
C VAL A 64 -25.42 -4.61 0.16
N LYS A 65 -25.98 -3.66 0.91
CA LYS A 65 -27.40 -3.30 0.77
C LYS A 65 -27.64 -2.71 -0.62
N ASN A 66 -28.77 -3.08 -1.24
CA ASN A 66 -29.17 -2.54 -2.55
C ASN A 66 -29.64 -1.08 -2.46
N LYS A 67 -28.71 -0.21 -2.12
CA LYS A 67 -28.89 1.25 -2.04
C LYS A 67 -27.71 1.92 -2.73
N ALA A 68 -27.96 2.96 -3.50
CA ALA A 68 -26.96 3.67 -4.30
C ALA A 68 -25.72 4.07 -3.48
N LEU A 69 -25.89 4.62 -2.29
CA LEU A 69 -24.79 5.04 -1.42
C LEU A 69 -23.95 3.84 -0.93
N SER A 70 -24.59 2.72 -0.58
CA SER A 70 -23.89 1.50 -0.15
C SER A 70 -23.08 0.89 -1.29
N ILE A 71 -23.64 0.87 -2.50
CA ILE A 71 -22.96 0.40 -3.70
C ILE A 71 -21.79 1.31 -4.06
N ALA A 72 -21.99 2.64 -4.03
CA ALA A 72 -20.93 3.61 -4.32
C ALA A 72 -19.76 3.48 -3.34
N ARG A 73 -20.04 3.38 -2.02
CA ARG A 73 -18.99 3.15 -1.00
C ARG A 73 -18.21 1.88 -1.31
N ARG A 74 -18.89 0.75 -1.54
CA ARG A 74 -18.23 -0.53 -1.86
C ARG A 74 -17.39 -0.45 -3.13
N SER A 75 -17.86 0.28 -4.13
CA SER A 75 -17.10 0.49 -5.37
C SER A 75 -15.81 1.27 -5.11
N ILE A 76 -15.85 2.33 -4.31
CA ILE A 76 -14.67 3.11 -3.92
C ILE A 76 -13.69 2.24 -3.13
N ASP A 77 -14.15 1.46 -2.16
CA ASP A 77 -13.31 0.54 -1.38
C ASP A 77 -12.62 -0.51 -2.29
N THR A 78 -13.36 -1.01 -3.27
CA THR A 78 -12.83 -1.98 -4.26
C THR A 78 -11.78 -1.33 -5.18
N LEU A 79 -12.04 -0.11 -5.66
CA LEU A 79 -11.09 0.66 -6.46
C LEU A 79 -9.79 0.92 -5.68
N GLY A 80 -9.88 1.31 -4.41
CA GLY A 80 -8.72 1.52 -3.56
C GLY A 80 -7.86 0.25 -3.39
N LYS A 81 -8.51 -0.90 -3.18
CA LYS A 81 -7.80 -2.19 -3.08
C LYS A 81 -7.10 -2.56 -4.39
N ASN A 82 -7.77 -2.37 -5.53
CA ASN A 82 -7.21 -2.66 -6.84
C ASN A 82 -6.05 -1.72 -7.17
N SER A 83 -6.17 -0.42 -6.83
CA SER A 83 -5.09 0.55 -6.96
C SER A 83 -3.85 0.12 -6.18
N THR A 84 -4.03 -0.29 -4.90
CA THR A 84 -2.92 -0.80 -4.08
C THR A 84 -2.24 -2.00 -4.71
N THR A 85 -3.01 -2.96 -5.25
CA THR A 85 -2.45 -4.12 -5.94
C THR A 85 -1.65 -3.70 -7.16
N GLY A 86 -2.17 -2.77 -7.97
CA GLY A 86 -1.45 -2.19 -9.10
C GLY A 86 -0.13 -1.53 -8.70
N ASP A 87 -0.11 -0.81 -7.58
CA ASP A 87 1.12 -0.18 -7.07
C ASP A 87 2.15 -1.23 -6.62
N LEU A 88 1.72 -2.33 -5.98
CA LEU A 88 2.61 -3.44 -5.63
C LEU A 88 3.24 -4.09 -6.87
N HIS A 89 2.49 -4.24 -7.96
CA HIS A 89 3.01 -4.74 -9.24
C HIS A 89 4.03 -3.76 -9.86
N LYS A 90 3.81 -2.44 -9.74
CA LYS A 90 4.79 -1.43 -10.17
C LYS A 90 6.09 -1.54 -9.38
N LEU A 91 6.01 -1.67 -8.04
CA LEU A 91 7.18 -1.88 -7.18
C LEU A 91 7.94 -3.15 -7.55
N TYR A 92 7.22 -4.25 -7.78
CA TYR A 92 7.81 -5.51 -8.24
C TYR A 92 8.51 -5.33 -9.59
N THR A 93 7.85 -4.71 -10.57
CA THR A 93 8.43 -4.43 -11.89
C THR A 93 9.70 -3.59 -11.76
N PHE A 94 9.69 -2.57 -10.89
CA PHE A 94 10.87 -1.77 -10.61
C PHE A 94 12.03 -2.64 -10.10
N THR A 95 11.77 -3.57 -9.17
CA THR A 95 12.82 -4.48 -8.68
C THR A 95 13.37 -5.38 -9.78
N GLN A 96 12.51 -5.91 -10.66
CA GLN A 96 12.93 -6.78 -11.77
C GLN A 96 13.82 -6.01 -12.77
N ILE A 97 13.42 -4.80 -13.16
CA ILE A 97 14.20 -3.94 -14.10
C ILE A 97 15.58 -3.60 -13.51
N ASN A 98 15.68 -3.40 -12.20
CA ASN A 98 16.93 -3.02 -11.54
C ASN A 98 17.73 -4.22 -10.97
N GLY A 99 17.33 -5.46 -11.24
CA GLY A 99 17.99 -6.66 -10.70
C GLY A 99 17.98 -6.74 -9.17
N ALA A 100 16.97 -6.11 -8.53
CA ALA A 100 16.81 -6.10 -7.09
C ALA A 100 15.89 -7.25 -6.61
N GLY A 101 16.10 -7.70 -5.38
CA GLY A 101 15.18 -8.62 -4.72
C GLY A 101 13.87 -7.92 -4.33
N TYR A 102 12.77 -8.69 -4.32
CA TYR A 102 11.47 -8.25 -3.82
C TYR A 102 11.03 -9.15 -2.66
N ARG A 103 10.55 -8.55 -1.60
CA ARG A 103 10.02 -9.23 -0.42
C ARG A 103 8.79 -8.49 0.06
N ILE A 104 7.67 -9.19 0.23
CA ILE A 104 6.44 -8.59 0.74
C ILE A 104 5.85 -9.43 1.86
N THR A 105 5.32 -8.77 2.86
CA THR A 105 4.44 -9.36 3.87
C THR A 105 3.20 -8.49 4.05
N SER A 106 2.12 -9.08 4.49
CA SER A 106 0.83 -8.42 4.70
C SER A 106 0.14 -8.94 5.95
N VAL A 107 -0.92 -8.28 6.37
CA VAL A 107 -1.78 -8.80 7.44
C VAL A 107 -2.30 -10.18 7.02
N PRO A 108 -2.10 -11.23 7.85
CA PRO A 108 -2.48 -12.59 7.48
C PRO A 108 -4.00 -12.72 7.29
N SER A 109 -4.40 -13.58 6.39
CA SER A 109 -5.82 -13.86 6.12
C SER A 109 -6.58 -14.42 7.32
N SER A 110 -5.86 -15.06 8.25
CA SER A 110 -6.40 -15.56 9.52
C SER A 110 -6.84 -14.45 10.49
N PHE A 111 -6.29 -13.23 10.34
CA PHE A 111 -6.75 -12.10 11.12
C PHE A 111 -8.08 -11.58 10.57
N ASN A 112 -9.18 -11.96 11.21
CA ASN A 112 -10.55 -11.63 10.78
C ASN A 112 -11.35 -10.95 11.89
N GLU A 113 -10.75 -10.01 12.57
CA GLU A 113 -11.41 -9.21 13.59
C GLU A 113 -12.30 -8.13 12.94
N PRO A 114 -13.50 -7.89 13.46
CA PRO A 114 -14.34 -6.79 12.99
C PRO A 114 -13.81 -5.44 13.49
N GLU A 115 -13.70 -4.50 12.58
CA GLU A 115 -13.49 -3.08 12.91
C GLU A 115 -14.87 -2.42 13.08
N LYS A 116 -15.16 -1.89 14.27
CA LYS A 116 -16.47 -1.30 14.58
C LYS A 116 -16.59 0.13 14.13
N GLU A 117 -15.48 0.86 14.15
CA GLU A 117 -15.38 2.27 13.76
C GLU A 117 -13.97 2.58 13.27
N LEU A 118 -13.80 3.71 12.58
CA LEU A 118 -12.48 4.21 12.18
C LEU A 118 -11.60 4.39 13.43
N PHE A 119 -10.38 3.83 13.37
CA PHE A 119 -9.43 3.87 14.49
C PHE A 119 -9.88 3.13 15.75
N ASP A 120 -10.69 2.08 15.63
CA ASP A 120 -11.10 1.21 16.74
C ASP A 120 -9.87 0.75 17.56
N PRO A 121 -9.72 1.18 18.84
CA PRO A 121 -8.51 0.88 19.61
C PRO A 121 -8.40 -0.61 20.00
N VAL A 122 -9.50 -1.35 20.01
CA VAL A 122 -9.51 -2.78 20.28
C VAL A 122 -9.00 -3.54 19.07
N TYR A 123 -9.51 -3.20 17.89
CA TYR A 123 -9.04 -3.73 16.62
C TYR A 123 -7.54 -3.46 16.41
N GLN A 124 -7.10 -2.20 16.62
CA GLN A 124 -5.71 -1.79 16.45
C GLN A 124 -4.76 -2.54 17.38
N ARG A 125 -5.13 -2.74 18.64
CA ARG A 125 -4.31 -3.51 19.60
C ARG A 125 -4.17 -4.98 19.19
N LYS A 126 -5.25 -5.61 18.72
CA LYS A 126 -5.19 -6.98 18.23
C LYS A 126 -4.32 -7.10 16.98
N LEU A 127 -4.46 -6.16 16.04
CA LEU A 127 -3.64 -6.10 14.83
C LEU A 127 -2.16 -5.90 15.18
N TYR A 128 -1.87 -5.00 16.11
CA TYR A 128 -0.52 -4.77 16.60
C TYR A 128 0.08 -6.06 17.18
N GLN A 129 -0.68 -6.78 18.03
CA GLN A 129 -0.21 -8.03 18.63
C GLN A 129 0.13 -9.07 17.58
N VAL A 130 -0.72 -9.22 16.56
CA VAL A 130 -0.44 -10.13 15.44
C VAL A 130 0.85 -9.75 14.71
N GLY A 131 1.05 -8.46 14.41
CA GLY A 131 2.28 -7.99 13.77
C GLY A 131 3.52 -8.20 14.64
N TYR A 132 3.38 -7.98 15.95
CA TYR A 132 4.45 -8.20 16.92
C TYR A 132 4.86 -9.68 17.00
N ASP A 133 3.88 -10.58 17.08
CA ASP A 133 4.13 -12.02 17.14
C ASP A 133 4.79 -12.55 15.87
N ILE A 134 4.35 -12.07 14.69
CA ILE A 134 4.99 -12.38 13.40
C ILE A 134 6.44 -11.88 13.39
N GLY A 135 6.67 -10.68 13.90
CA GLY A 135 8.02 -10.10 13.97
C GLY A 135 8.96 -10.90 14.87
N LEU A 136 8.47 -11.41 16.01
CA LEU A 136 9.25 -12.22 16.94
C LEU A 136 9.55 -13.62 16.42
N ASN A 137 8.57 -14.26 15.77
CA ASN A 137 8.67 -15.65 15.31
C ASN A 137 9.32 -15.80 13.94
N GLY A 138 9.63 -14.70 13.28
CA GLY A 138 10.14 -14.65 11.92
C GLY A 138 9.07 -14.36 10.89
N ILE A 139 9.36 -13.42 10.01
CA ILE A 139 8.44 -12.98 8.96
C ILE A 139 8.58 -13.92 7.76
N GLU A 140 7.48 -14.52 7.34
CA GLU A 140 7.40 -15.20 6.04
C GLU A 140 7.28 -14.13 4.93
N TRP A 141 8.32 -14.06 4.10
CA TRP A 141 8.38 -13.11 2.99
C TRP A 141 7.98 -13.77 1.69
N GLU A 142 6.90 -13.32 1.10
CA GLU A 142 6.57 -13.65 -0.29
C GLU A 142 7.53 -12.91 -1.24
N THR A 143 7.82 -13.52 -2.39
CA THR A 143 8.77 -12.99 -3.38
C THR A 143 8.10 -12.35 -4.59
N THR A 144 6.79 -12.43 -4.66
CA THR A 144 5.95 -11.86 -5.72
C THR A 144 4.77 -11.10 -5.11
N PRO A 145 4.21 -10.11 -5.79
CA PRO A 145 2.99 -9.46 -5.34
C PRO A 145 1.78 -10.39 -5.48
N PRO A 146 0.66 -10.10 -4.78
CA PRO A 146 -0.55 -10.88 -4.89
C PRO A 146 -1.06 -10.99 -6.33
N GLY A 147 -1.39 -12.22 -6.76
CA GLY A 147 -1.94 -12.51 -8.09
C GLY A 147 -0.90 -12.89 -9.16
N LEU A 148 0.38 -13.04 -8.77
CA LEU A 148 1.45 -13.63 -9.61
C LEU A 148 1.87 -14.99 -9.08
#